data_3278451b0cfdd56a0de9ca9e766d9cda
#
_entry.id   3278451b0cfdd56a0de9ca9e766d9cda
#
_cell.length_a   1.000
_cell.length_b   1.000
_cell.length_c   1.000
_cell.angle_alpha   90.00
_cell.angle_beta   90.00
_cell.angle_gamma   90.00
#
_symmetry.space_group_name_H-M   'P 1'
#
loop_
_entity.id
_entity.type
_entity.pdbx_description
1 polymer ?
#
loop_
_entity_poly.entity_id
_entity_poly.type
_entity_poly.pdbx_seq_one_letter_code
_entity_poly.pdbx_strand_id
1 'polypeptide(L)'
;MSTRTQVAARGAAAGAGREVRPTDQPPEGATDPRARPRLSFAVPPARGRAPRHLADLALAGRKEALGRAGLPAFRADQLSRHYFARFTRDPADMTDLPAGQRDRLTAELLPDLIHQVRALRADGGRTIKHLWKLHDGVRVESVLMRYRDRTTLCVSSQAGCGMACPFCA
;
A
#
# COMPACT_ATOMS: atom_id res chain seq x y z
N MET A 1 39.95 -7.46 -38.50
CA MET A 1 39.15 -8.43 -39.29
C MET A 1 37.80 -8.56 -38.60
N SER A 2 36.80 -7.93 -39.18
CA SER A 2 35.46 -7.78 -38.56
C SER A 2 34.47 -8.54 -39.42
N THR A 3 33.91 -9.63 -38.88
CA THR A 3 32.95 -10.49 -39.60
C THR A 3 31.53 -10.02 -39.25
N ARG A 4 30.90 -9.33 -40.19
CA ARG A 4 29.48 -9.00 -40.15
C ARG A 4 28.65 -10.21 -40.53
N THR A 5 27.82 -10.72 -39.62
CA THR A 5 26.80 -11.71 -39.92
C THR A 5 25.54 -11.00 -40.43
N GLN A 6 25.23 -11.17 -41.72
CA GLN A 6 23.95 -10.72 -42.29
C GLN A 6 22.87 -11.75 -41.96
N VAL A 7 21.81 -11.28 -41.29
CA VAL A 7 20.57 -12.05 -41.08
C VAL A 7 19.61 -11.71 -42.21
N ALA A 8 19.30 -12.74 -43.03
CA ALA A 8 18.36 -12.63 -44.13
C ALA A 8 16.92 -12.53 -43.60
N ALA A 9 16.21 -11.46 -43.99
CA ALA A 9 14.79 -11.30 -43.79
C ALA A 9 14.01 -12.25 -44.71
N ARG A 10 13.27 -13.18 -44.12
CA ARG A 10 12.30 -14.01 -44.86
C ARG A 10 10.97 -13.23 -44.90
N GLY A 11 10.47 -13.05 -46.15
CA GLY A 11 9.23 -12.33 -46.44
C GLY A 11 8.01 -12.98 -45.79
N ALA A 12 7.17 -12.15 -45.19
CA ALA A 12 5.87 -12.52 -44.71
C ALA A 12 4.90 -12.65 -45.91
N ALA A 13 4.37 -13.86 -46.10
CA ALA A 13 3.26 -14.08 -47.01
C ALA A 13 2.00 -13.38 -46.49
N ALA A 14 1.42 -12.53 -47.33
CA ALA A 14 0.14 -11.88 -47.08
C ALA A 14 -0.97 -12.94 -47.02
N GLY A 15 -1.49 -13.20 -45.82
CA GLY A 15 -2.69 -13.99 -45.61
C GLY A 15 -3.90 -13.25 -46.14
N ALA A 16 -4.55 -13.82 -47.18
CA ALA A 16 -5.80 -13.33 -47.71
C ALA A 16 -6.85 -13.23 -46.61
N GLY A 17 -7.34 -12.02 -46.36
CA GLY A 17 -8.44 -11.77 -45.44
C GLY A 17 -9.68 -12.54 -45.88
N ARG A 18 -10.16 -13.42 -45.00
CA ARG A 18 -11.40 -14.14 -45.18
C ARG A 18 -12.54 -13.17 -45.02
N GLU A 19 -13.23 -12.85 -46.12
CA GLU A 19 -14.40 -12.01 -46.15
C GLU A 19 -15.51 -12.68 -45.30
N VAL A 20 -15.89 -12.04 -44.18
CA VAL A 20 -16.92 -12.56 -43.25
C VAL A 20 -18.28 -12.32 -43.91
N ARG A 21 -18.99 -13.40 -44.25
CA ARG A 21 -20.33 -13.30 -44.82
C ARG A 21 -21.35 -12.80 -43.75
N PRO A 22 -22.36 -12.01 -44.14
CA PRO A 22 -23.36 -11.44 -43.21
C PRO A 22 -24.16 -12.48 -42.39
N THR A 23 -24.15 -13.75 -42.81
CA THR A 23 -24.82 -14.85 -42.15
C THR A 23 -24.09 -15.47 -40.94
N ASP A 24 -22.83 -15.06 -40.70
CA ASP A 24 -22.02 -15.59 -39.59
C ASP A 24 -22.15 -14.77 -38.29
N GLN A 25 -23.03 -13.76 -38.25
CA GLN A 25 -23.34 -13.05 -37.01
C GLN A 25 -24.36 -13.83 -36.20
N PRO A 26 -24.04 -14.14 -34.93
CA PRO A 26 -25.00 -14.76 -34.02
C PRO A 26 -26.20 -13.80 -33.80
N PRO A 27 -27.41 -14.30 -33.59
CA PRO A 27 -28.57 -13.45 -33.35
C PRO A 27 -28.36 -12.58 -32.13
N GLU A 28 -28.71 -11.29 -32.25
CA GLU A 28 -28.68 -10.32 -31.16
C GLU A 28 -29.50 -10.87 -29.98
N GLY A 29 -28.86 -11.10 -28.84
CA GLY A 29 -29.48 -11.64 -27.62
C GLY A 29 -29.13 -13.10 -27.29
N ALA A 30 -28.38 -13.83 -28.11
CA ALA A 30 -27.85 -15.14 -27.73
C ALA A 30 -26.69 -14.98 -26.74
N THR A 31 -26.90 -15.24 -25.48
CA THR A 31 -25.87 -15.42 -24.47
C THR A 31 -25.07 -16.67 -24.81
N ASP A 32 -23.82 -16.50 -25.25
CA ASP A 32 -22.89 -17.63 -25.46
C ASP A 32 -22.74 -18.41 -24.13
N PRO A 33 -23.18 -19.67 -24.05
CA PRO A 33 -23.06 -20.48 -22.83
C PRO A 33 -21.59 -20.72 -22.41
N ARG A 34 -20.64 -20.40 -23.28
CA ARG A 34 -19.19 -20.45 -23.00
C ARG A 34 -18.59 -19.09 -22.64
N ALA A 35 -19.39 -18.02 -22.73
CA ALA A 35 -18.95 -16.70 -22.30
C ALA A 35 -18.65 -16.74 -20.80
N ARG A 36 -17.39 -16.70 -20.46
CA ARG A 36 -16.97 -16.53 -19.07
C ARG A 36 -17.58 -15.24 -18.54
N PRO A 37 -18.20 -15.24 -17.35
CA PRO A 37 -18.73 -14.03 -16.76
C PRO A 37 -17.60 -12.98 -16.75
N ARG A 38 -17.85 -11.83 -17.38
CA ARG A 38 -16.93 -10.69 -17.26
C ARG A 38 -16.96 -10.30 -15.80
N LEU A 39 -15.86 -10.55 -15.10
CA LEU A 39 -15.65 -10.04 -13.76
C LEU A 39 -15.64 -8.51 -13.89
N SER A 40 -16.79 -7.88 -13.66
CA SER A 40 -16.82 -6.43 -13.46
C SER A 40 -16.20 -6.16 -12.11
N PHE A 41 -14.96 -5.77 -12.08
CA PHE A 41 -14.35 -5.22 -10.88
C PHE A 41 -15.09 -3.90 -10.60
N ALA A 42 -16.02 -3.94 -9.65
CA ALA A 42 -16.55 -2.72 -9.10
C ALA A 42 -15.36 -1.95 -8.52
N VAL A 43 -14.99 -0.85 -9.17
CA VAL A 43 -13.98 0.06 -8.61
C VAL A 43 -14.58 0.53 -7.28
N PRO A 44 -13.97 0.21 -6.14
CA PRO A 44 -14.49 0.67 -4.87
C PRO A 44 -14.55 2.20 -4.90
N PRO A 45 -15.56 2.82 -4.28
CA PRO A 45 -15.68 4.27 -4.24
C PRO A 45 -14.35 4.86 -3.76
N ALA A 46 -13.93 5.97 -4.39
CA ALA A 46 -12.70 6.66 -4.04
C ALA A 46 -12.71 6.96 -2.53
N ARG A 47 -11.86 6.26 -1.78
CA ARG A 47 -11.74 6.47 -0.35
C ARG A 47 -10.96 7.74 -0.11
N GLY A 48 -11.32 8.51 0.92
CA GLY A 48 -10.64 9.74 1.25
C GLY A 48 -9.14 9.53 1.39
N ARG A 49 -8.36 10.52 0.99
CA ARG A 49 -6.90 10.48 1.16
C ARG A 49 -6.55 10.39 2.64
N ALA A 50 -5.59 9.56 2.99
CA ALA A 50 -5.06 9.49 4.35
C ALA A 50 -4.60 10.87 4.84
N PRO A 51 -4.75 11.19 6.14
CA PRO A 51 -4.11 12.35 6.73
C PRO A 51 -2.62 12.36 6.39
N ARG A 52 -2.07 13.56 6.16
CA ARG A 52 -0.65 13.72 5.86
C ARG A 52 0.17 13.27 7.06
N HIS A 53 1.16 12.45 6.83
CA HIS A 53 2.02 11.93 7.88
C HIS A 53 3.48 12.35 7.65
N LEU A 54 4.26 12.47 8.74
CA LEU A 54 5.69 12.81 8.70
C LEU A 54 6.49 11.86 7.78
N ALA A 55 6.11 10.58 7.74
CA ALA A 55 6.75 9.57 6.90
C ALA A 55 6.55 9.78 5.39
N ASP A 56 5.51 10.52 4.98
CA ASP A 56 5.25 10.85 3.58
C ASP A 56 6.17 11.96 3.06
N LEU A 57 6.93 12.60 3.95
CA LEU A 57 7.73 13.77 3.65
C LEU A 57 9.22 13.43 3.59
N ALA A 58 9.89 13.88 2.53
CA ALA A 58 11.33 14.00 2.53
C ALA A 58 11.78 15.05 3.57
N LEU A 59 13.04 15.03 3.96
CA LEU A 59 13.57 15.93 5.00
C LEU A 59 13.29 17.42 4.73
N ALA A 60 13.43 17.85 3.47
CA ALA A 60 13.12 19.23 3.07
C ALA A 60 11.63 19.57 3.34
N GLY A 61 10.72 18.67 2.98
CA GLY A 61 9.29 18.83 3.24
C GLY A 61 8.92 18.82 4.73
N ARG A 62 9.66 18.08 5.56
CA ARG A 62 9.51 18.12 7.03
C ARG A 62 9.93 19.48 7.58
N LYS A 63 11.08 20.00 7.13
CA LYS A 63 11.56 21.35 7.53
C LYS A 63 10.56 22.44 7.16
N GLU A 64 9.99 22.35 5.95
CA GLU A 64 8.95 23.27 5.49
C GLU A 64 7.67 23.16 6.33
N ALA A 65 7.22 21.92 6.65
CA ALA A 65 6.05 21.70 7.50
C ALA A 65 6.23 22.32 8.89
N LEU A 66 7.40 22.13 9.52
CA LEU A 66 7.72 22.75 10.81
C LEU A 66 7.83 24.28 10.71
N GLY A 67 8.38 24.81 9.60
CA GLY A 67 8.43 26.25 9.35
C GLY A 67 7.03 26.87 9.27
N ARG A 68 6.07 26.21 8.63
CA ARG A 68 4.66 26.64 8.63
C ARG A 68 4.02 26.62 10.02
N ALA A 69 4.47 25.73 10.89
CA ALA A 69 4.05 25.72 12.30
C ALA A 69 4.77 26.75 13.16
N GLY A 70 5.61 27.62 12.58
CA GLY A 70 6.37 28.66 13.29
C GLY A 70 7.60 28.12 14.02
N LEU A 71 8.12 26.95 13.63
CA LEU A 71 9.26 26.33 14.29
C LEU A 71 10.53 26.36 13.43
N PRO A 72 11.70 26.48 14.07
CA PRO A 72 12.98 26.39 13.38
C PRO A 72 13.16 25.04 12.66
N ALA A 73 13.83 25.06 11.50
CA ALA A 73 14.01 23.88 10.63
C ALA A 73 14.67 22.68 11.32
N PHE A 74 15.57 22.91 12.31
CA PHE A 74 16.25 21.83 13.05
C PHE A 74 15.26 20.99 13.89
N ARG A 75 14.09 21.50 14.23
CA ARG A 75 13.05 20.75 14.93
C ARG A 75 12.52 19.58 14.09
N ALA A 76 12.64 19.65 12.75
CA ALA A 76 12.30 18.55 11.88
C ALA A 76 13.20 17.32 12.10
N ASP A 77 14.48 17.54 12.39
CA ASP A 77 15.43 16.47 12.71
C ASP A 77 15.11 15.84 14.08
N GLN A 78 14.71 16.65 15.07
CA GLN A 78 14.29 16.17 16.39
C GLN A 78 13.04 15.30 16.27
N LEU A 79 11.97 15.79 15.64
CA LEU A 79 10.74 15.03 15.45
C LEU A 79 10.97 13.76 14.63
N SER A 80 11.80 13.84 13.59
CA SER A 80 12.19 12.67 12.78
C SER A 80 12.93 11.62 13.62
N ARG A 81 13.82 12.03 14.51
CA ARG A 81 14.54 11.14 15.42
C ARG A 81 13.60 10.43 16.40
N HIS A 82 12.63 11.16 16.96
CA HIS A 82 11.60 10.53 17.80
C HIS A 82 10.86 9.45 17.06
N TYR A 83 10.35 9.76 15.87
CA TYR A 83 9.53 8.82 15.13
C TYR A 83 10.32 7.64 14.53
N PHE A 84 11.44 7.92 13.80
CA PHE A 84 12.15 6.88 13.03
C PHE A 84 13.23 6.13 13.82
N ALA A 85 13.85 6.77 14.84
CA ALA A 85 14.94 6.15 15.56
C ALA A 85 14.54 5.67 16.96
N ARG A 86 13.68 6.43 17.65
CA ARG A 86 13.23 6.09 19.00
C ARG A 86 11.88 5.40 19.04
N PHE A 87 11.14 5.41 17.90
CA PHE A 87 9.78 4.88 17.78
C PHE A 87 8.81 5.48 18.80
N THR A 88 9.08 6.71 19.22
CA THR A 88 8.28 7.47 20.19
C THR A 88 7.18 8.23 19.43
N ARG A 89 5.94 8.06 19.90
CA ARG A 89 4.77 8.75 19.34
C ARG A 89 4.05 9.58 20.39
N ASP A 90 4.27 9.30 21.67
CA ASP A 90 3.69 10.07 22.78
C ASP A 90 4.37 11.44 22.86
N PRO A 91 3.61 12.55 22.78
CA PRO A 91 4.14 13.90 22.94
C PRO A 91 4.87 14.12 24.27
N ALA A 92 4.45 13.44 25.33
CA ALA A 92 5.06 13.57 26.65
C ALA A 92 6.53 13.14 26.67
N ASP A 93 6.89 12.14 25.86
CA ASP A 93 8.24 11.60 25.74
C ASP A 93 9.17 12.45 24.84
N MET A 94 8.63 13.41 24.08
CA MET A 94 9.38 14.26 23.16
C MET A 94 9.96 15.49 23.87
N THR A 95 10.74 15.28 24.92
CA THR A 95 11.18 16.34 25.85
C THR A 95 12.08 17.41 25.25
N ASP A 96 12.73 17.13 24.11
CA ASP A 96 13.55 18.08 23.37
C ASP A 96 12.74 18.99 22.42
N LEU A 97 11.42 18.80 22.32
CA LEU A 97 10.50 19.71 21.64
C LEU A 97 9.82 20.67 22.64
N PRO A 98 9.42 21.88 22.22
CA PRO A 98 8.73 22.83 23.09
C PRO A 98 7.42 22.27 23.64
N ALA A 99 7.25 22.24 24.95
CA ALA A 99 6.10 21.61 25.61
C ALA A 99 4.74 22.07 25.07
N GLY A 100 4.56 23.37 24.85
CA GLY A 100 3.28 23.93 24.35
C GLY A 100 2.96 23.61 22.89
N GLN A 101 3.85 22.91 22.17
CA GLN A 101 3.67 22.60 20.75
C GLN A 101 3.69 21.10 20.43
N ARG A 102 4.05 20.25 21.40
CA ARG A 102 4.19 18.79 21.23
C ARG A 102 2.91 18.15 20.74
N ASP A 103 1.80 18.42 21.44
CA ASP A 103 0.50 17.83 21.12
C ASP A 103 0.02 18.24 19.73
N ARG A 104 0.17 19.53 19.39
CA ARG A 104 -0.20 20.04 18.07
C ARG A 104 0.62 19.41 16.97
N LEU A 105 1.96 19.33 17.14
CA LEU A 105 2.85 18.74 16.14
C LEU A 105 2.59 17.26 15.92
N THR A 106 2.36 16.50 16.99
CA THR A 106 2.04 15.08 16.88
C THR A 106 0.68 14.87 16.23
N ALA A 107 -0.35 15.63 16.61
CA ALA A 107 -1.67 15.55 15.98
C ALA A 107 -1.62 15.88 14.47
N GLU A 108 -0.81 16.87 14.06
CA GLU A 108 -0.72 17.32 12.67
C GLU A 108 0.18 16.42 11.80
N LEU A 109 1.32 15.96 12.34
CA LEU A 109 2.36 15.28 11.57
C LEU A 109 2.50 13.78 11.88
N LEU A 110 1.94 13.30 12.98
CA LEU A 110 1.96 11.90 13.40
C LEU A 110 0.55 11.36 13.69
N PRO A 111 -0.45 11.64 12.84
CA PRO A 111 -1.80 11.13 13.07
C PRO A 111 -1.82 9.60 13.10
N ASP A 112 -2.74 9.02 13.85
CA ASP A 112 -2.96 7.58 13.88
C ASP A 112 -3.61 7.12 12.57
N LEU A 113 -2.82 6.44 11.73
CA LEU A 113 -3.29 5.89 10.46
C LEU A 113 -3.83 4.47 10.58
N ILE A 114 -3.43 3.74 11.63
CA ILE A 114 -3.83 2.37 11.89
C ILE A 114 -4.22 2.19 13.35
N HIS A 115 -5.29 1.44 13.60
CA HIS A 115 -5.76 1.10 14.94
C HIS A 115 -5.85 -0.40 15.11
N GLN A 116 -5.32 -0.93 16.21
CA GLN A 116 -5.46 -2.34 16.52
C GLN A 116 -6.91 -2.66 16.90
N VAL A 117 -7.55 -3.53 16.12
CA VAL A 117 -8.91 -3.99 16.40
C VAL A 117 -8.87 -5.24 17.30
N ARG A 118 -7.96 -6.15 16.99
CA ARG A 118 -7.85 -7.45 17.70
C ARG A 118 -6.41 -7.96 17.64
N ALA A 119 -6.01 -8.66 18.70
CA ALA A 119 -4.79 -9.46 18.72
C ALA A 119 -5.14 -10.90 19.15
N LEU A 120 -4.70 -11.88 18.38
CA LEU A 120 -4.79 -13.31 18.70
C LEU A 120 -3.39 -13.81 19.01
N ARG A 121 -3.25 -14.58 20.09
CA ARG A 121 -1.98 -15.12 20.54
C ARG A 121 -1.99 -16.65 20.45
N ALA A 122 -0.91 -17.23 19.97
CA ALA A 122 -0.68 -18.66 19.88
C ALA A 122 0.74 -19.01 20.32
N ASP A 123 1.06 -20.28 20.43
CA ASP A 123 2.39 -20.81 20.75
C ASP A 123 2.99 -20.21 22.04
N GLY A 124 2.17 -20.10 23.09
CA GLY A 124 2.61 -19.46 24.34
C GLY A 124 2.93 -17.97 24.21
N GLY A 125 2.32 -17.28 23.25
CA GLY A 125 2.54 -15.84 22.97
C GLY A 125 3.68 -15.55 22.01
N ARG A 126 4.32 -16.57 21.45
CA ARG A 126 5.38 -16.40 20.44
C ARG A 126 4.83 -15.96 19.08
N THR A 127 3.63 -16.41 18.74
CA THR A 127 2.91 -15.99 17.52
C THR A 127 1.79 -15.05 17.91
N ILE A 128 1.75 -13.86 17.30
CA ILE A 128 0.71 -12.86 17.54
C ILE A 128 0.18 -12.41 16.19
N LYS A 129 -1.11 -12.67 15.92
CA LYS A 129 -1.81 -12.15 14.76
C LYS A 129 -2.58 -10.91 15.16
N HIS A 130 -2.31 -9.79 14.50
CA HIS A 130 -3.00 -8.53 14.69
C HIS A 130 -3.97 -8.28 13.55
N LEU A 131 -5.15 -7.79 13.87
CA LEU A 131 -6.10 -7.19 12.94
C LEU A 131 -6.05 -5.68 13.14
N TRP A 132 -5.76 -4.95 12.08
CA TRP A 132 -5.66 -3.50 12.06
C TRP A 132 -6.80 -2.91 11.26
N LYS A 133 -7.30 -1.76 11.70
CA LYS A 133 -8.21 -0.91 10.93
C LYS A 133 -7.42 0.30 10.43
N LEU A 134 -7.45 0.54 9.13
CA LEU A 134 -6.85 1.71 8.49
C LEU A 134 -7.75 2.94 8.66
N HIS A 135 -7.20 4.13 8.37
CA HIS A 135 -7.93 5.40 8.45
C HIS A 135 -9.24 5.42 7.64
N ASP A 136 -9.29 4.68 6.52
CA ASP A 136 -10.46 4.56 5.64
C ASP A 136 -11.44 3.45 6.05
N GLY A 137 -11.21 2.82 7.19
CA GLY A 137 -12.05 1.75 7.75
C GLY A 137 -11.72 0.35 7.23
N VAL A 138 -10.85 0.21 6.24
CA VAL A 138 -10.40 -1.09 5.73
C VAL A 138 -9.56 -1.81 6.76
N ARG A 139 -9.61 -3.14 6.72
CA ARG A 139 -8.86 -3.99 7.65
C ARG A 139 -7.73 -4.69 6.93
N VAL A 140 -6.58 -4.78 7.61
CA VAL A 140 -5.40 -5.54 7.19
C VAL A 140 -4.87 -6.34 8.36
N GLU A 141 -4.09 -7.36 8.06
CA GLU A 141 -3.53 -8.24 9.08
C GLU A 141 -2.00 -8.17 9.11
N SER A 142 -1.45 -8.45 10.27
CA SER A 142 -0.02 -8.75 10.42
C SER A 142 0.17 -9.89 11.39
N VAL A 143 1.24 -10.68 11.20
CA VAL A 143 1.60 -11.80 12.06
C VAL A 143 3.04 -11.63 12.51
N LEU A 144 3.23 -11.48 13.81
CA LEU A 144 4.54 -11.48 14.45
C LEU A 144 4.84 -12.87 14.97
N MET A 145 5.96 -13.46 14.55
CA MET A 145 6.41 -14.79 14.94
C MET A 145 7.81 -14.68 15.54
N ARG A 146 7.95 -15.12 16.80
CA ARG A 146 9.23 -15.16 17.52
C ARG A 146 9.75 -16.59 17.58
N TYR A 147 10.87 -16.82 16.91
CA TYR A 147 11.63 -18.06 16.98
C TYR A 147 12.80 -17.91 17.97
N ARG A 148 13.56 -18.95 18.21
CA ARG A 148 14.73 -18.90 19.09
C ARG A 148 15.86 -18.04 18.52
N ASP A 149 16.02 -18.06 17.20
CA ASP A 149 17.11 -17.47 16.43
C ASP A 149 16.71 -16.23 15.63
N ARG A 150 15.40 -16.01 15.45
CA ARG A 150 14.91 -14.90 14.63
C ARG A 150 13.51 -14.43 15.02
N THR A 151 13.17 -13.25 14.60
CA THR A 151 11.80 -12.72 14.62
C THR A 151 11.35 -12.46 13.19
N THR A 152 10.17 -12.95 12.83
CA THR A 152 9.56 -12.72 11.51
C THR A 152 8.30 -11.92 11.67
N LEU A 153 8.15 -10.90 10.83
CA LEU A 153 6.93 -10.11 10.73
C LEU A 153 6.36 -10.25 9.31
N CYS A 154 5.17 -10.83 9.21
CA CYS A 154 4.39 -10.86 7.98
C CYS A 154 3.38 -9.72 8.01
N VAL A 155 3.28 -8.92 6.96
CA VAL A 155 2.37 -7.79 6.87
C VAL A 155 1.58 -7.82 5.56
N SER A 156 0.31 -7.45 5.62
CA SER A 156 -0.46 -7.19 4.40
C SER A 156 0.02 -5.87 3.77
N SER A 157 0.53 -5.94 2.56
CA SER A 157 1.01 -4.77 1.80
C SER A 157 -0.11 -3.99 1.13
N GLN A 158 -1.29 -4.59 1.02
CA GLN A 158 -2.49 -3.96 0.42
C GLN A 158 -3.75 -4.52 1.07
N ALA A 159 -4.82 -3.75 1.02
CA ALA A 159 -6.13 -4.16 1.48
C ALA A 159 -6.99 -4.61 0.28
N GLY A 160 -7.21 -5.90 0.17
CA GLY A 160 -7.85 -6.53 -0.98
C GLY A 160 -6.89 -6.73 -2.16
N CYS A 161 -7.28 -7.60 -3.06
CA CYS A 161 -6.49 -7.96 -4.23
C CYS A 161 -7.42 -8.17 -5.43
N GLY A 162 -7.03 -7.68 -6.62
CA GLY A 162 -7.79 -7.85 -7.86
C GLY A 162 -7.93 -9.31 -8.31
N MET A 163 -7.15 -10.24 -7.75
CA MET A 163 -7.26 -11.68 -8.05
C MET A 163 -8.51 -12.31 -7.47
N ALA A 164 -9.09 -11.74 -6.40
CA ALA A 164 -10.32 -12.23 -5.75
C ALA A 164 -10.39 -13.76 -5.60
N CYS A 165 -9.29 -14.37 -5.16
CA CYS A 165 -9.21 -15.82 -5.01
C CYS A 165 -10.23 -16.32 -3.97
N PRO A 166 -11.03 -17.38 -4.27
CA PRO A 166 -12.11 -17.84 -3.39
C PRO A 166 -11.62 -18.42 -2.05
N PHE A 167 -10.34 -18.76 -1.95
CA PHE A 167 -9.68 -19.25 -0.73
C PHE A 167 -8.95 -18.15 0.05
N CYS A 168 -8.99 -16.91 -0.40
CA CYS A 168 -8.37 -15.77 0.26
C CYS A 168 -9.34 -15.17 1.29
N ALA A 169 -8.92 -15.18 2.55
CA ALA A 169 -9.69 -14.60 3.64
C ALA A 169 -9.51 -13.06 3.72
#